data_48d1464748738399f88f437f8f9bc0b6
#
_entry.id   48d1464748738399f88f437f8f9bc0b6
#
_cell.length_a   1.000
_cell.length_b   1.000
_cell.length_c   1.000
_cell.angle_alpha   90.00
_cell.angle_beta   90.00
_cell.angle_gamma   90.00
#
_symmetry.space_group_name_H-M   'P 1'
#
loop_
_entity.id
_entity.type
_entity.pdbx_description
1 polymer ?
#
loop_
_entity_poly.entity_id
_entity_poly.type
_entity_poly.pdbx_seq_one_letter_code
_entity_poly.pdbx_strand_id
1 'polypeptide(L)'
;MTSVATLQPDPAPIVACTVSRDVQNFEILIDDMEAELGEAWGDLGFEDALVFLSQSDSAALEFVAIAVDADDEGDLSRVSDVIRKAKEKDVKVILVANEVSPMALHQLMRLGADDFVPYPLPEGALHDAVERVRRPEPEAAGE
;
A
#
# COMPACT_ATOMS: atom_id res chain seq x y z
N MET A 1 -15.61 -31.82 10.86
CA MET A 1 -15.03 -31.59 10.80
C MET A 1 -14.53 -31.02 10.76
N THR A 2 -14.54 -30.86 10.79
CA THR A 2 -13.96 -30.49 10.88
C THR A 2 -13.03 -30.35 10.74
N SER A 3 -13.20 -30.40 10.73
CA SER A 3 -11.85 -30.60 10.70
C SER A 3 -11.16 -30.15 9.49
N VAL A 4 -11.82 -29.90 8.44
CA VAL A 4 -11.22 -29.30 7.28
C VAL A 4 -10.46 -28.03 7.67
N ALA A 5 -11.09 -27.20 8.47
CA ALA A 5 -10.44 -25.98 8.90
C ALA A 5 -9.19 -26.27 9.70
N THR A 6 -9.21 -27.32 10.50
CA THR A 6 -8.04 -27.64 11.29
C THR A 6 -6.93 -28.27 10.47
N LEU A 7 -7.27 -28.85 9.32
CA LEU A 7 -6.28 -29.47 8.46
C LEU A 7 -5.66 -28.51 7.48
N GLN A 8 -6.29 -27.37 7.27
CA GLN A 8 -5.72 -26.39 6.36
C GLN A 8 -4.53 -25.71 7.02
N PRO A 9 -3.50 -25.44 6.22
CA PRO A 9 -2.43 -24.63 6.76
C PRO A 9 -2.96 -23.23 7.05
N ASP A 10 -2.32 -22.56 7.95
CA ASP A 10 -2.66 -21.17 8.19
C ASP A 10 -2.50 -20.40 6.90
N PRO A 11 -3.40 -19.44 6.65
CA PRO A 11 -3.22 -18.61 5.46
C PRO A 11 -1.91 -17.87 5.56
N ALA A 12 -1.33 -17.60 4.41
CA ALA A 12 -0.12 -16.79 4.38
C ALA A 12 -0.41 -15.44 5.03
N PRO A 13 0.53 -14.89 5.76
CA PRO A 13 0.30 -13.59 6.34
C PRO A 13 0.10 -12.56 5.25
N ILE A 14 -0.72 -11.56 5.55
CA ILE A 14 -0.92 -10.44 4.64
C ILE A 14 0.32 -9.56 4.74
N VAL A 15 1.02 -9.38 3.64
CA VAL A 15 2.25 -8.60 3.64
C VAL A 15 2.06 -7.22 3.01
N ALA A 16 0.91 -6.98 2.40
CA ALA A 16 0.65 -5.69 1.77
C ALA A 16 -0.85 -5.44 1.72
N CYS A 17 -1.21 -4.17 1.64
CA CYS A 17 -2.61 -3.78 1.47
C CYS A 17 -2.68 -2.69 0.43
N THR A 18 -3.79 -2.70 -0.34
CA THR A 18 -4.16 -1.50 -1.08
C THR A 18 -5.08 -0.68 -0.20
N VAL A 19 -4.95 0.62 -0.27
CA VAL A 19 -5.80 1.54 0.48
C VAL A 19 -6.34 2.56 -0.50
N SER A 20 -7.67 2.66 -0.57
CA SER A 20 -8.29 3.59 -1.51
C SER A 20 -9.70 3.90 -1.05
N ARG A 21 -10.26 4.97 -1.60
CA ARG A 21 -11.66 5.28 -1.37
C ARG A 21 -12.55 4.23 -2.04
N ASP A 22 -12.16 3.78 -3.22
CA ASP A 22 -12.91 2.76 -3.95
C ASP A 22 -11.94 2.02 -4.88
N VAL A 23 -11.59 0.81 -4.49
CA VAL A 23 -10.58 0.05 -5.22
C VAL A 23 -11.03 -0.31 -6.63
N GLN A 24 -12.34 -0.31 -6.88
CA GLN A 24 -12.83 -0.62 -8.22
C GLN A 24 -12.38 0.40 -9.25
N ASN A 25 -12.04 1.60 -8.82
CA ASN A 25 -11.48 2.60 -9.71
C ASN A 25 -10.03 2.30 -10.08
N PHE A 26 -9.44 1.26 -9.49
CA PHE A 26 -8.03 0.93 -9.67
C PHE A 26 -7.86 -0.54 -10.00
N GLU A 27 -8.59 -1.01 -11.02
CA GLU A 27 -8.59 -2.43 -11.37
C GLU A 27 -7.22 -2.94 -11.79
N ILE A 28 -6.46 -2.10 -12.47
CA ILE A 28 -5.12 -2.51 -12.89
C ILE A 28 -4.25 -2.75 -11.65
N LEU A 29 -4.43 -1.95 -10.63
CA LEU A 29 -3.70 -2.15 -9.38
C LEU A 29 -4.04 -3.50 -8.76
N ILE A 30 -5.32 -3.86 -8.76
CA ILE A 30 -5.73 -5.17 -8.24
C ILE A 30 -5.03 -6.28 -8.99
N ASP A 31 -5.07 -6.21 -10.33
CA ASP A 31 -4.45 -7.24 -11.15
C ASP A 31 -2.96 -7.35 -10.89
N ASP A 32 -2.29 -6.21 -10.76
CA ASP A 32 -0.86 -6.20 -10.54
C ASP A 32 -0.49 -6.69 -9.15
N MET A 33 -1.32 -6.37 -8.14
CA MET A 33 -1.07 -6.90 -6.80
C MET A 33 -1.21 -8.42 -6.77
N GLU A 34 -2.22 -8.95 -7.46
CA GLU A 34 -2.38 -10.40 -7.53
C GLU A 34 -1.21 -11.05 -8.25
N ALA A 35 -0.74 -10.41 -9.32
CA ALA A 35 0.40 -10.96 -10.05
C ALA A 35 1.66 -10.97 -9.20
N GLU A 36 1.80 -9.98 -8.33
CA GLU A 36 3.00 -9.81 -7.54
C GLU A 36 2.96 -10.65 -6.26
N LEU A 37 1.81 -10.73 -5.61
CA LEU A 37 1.71 -11.27 -4.26
C LEU A 37 0.75 -12.45 -4.11
N GLY A 38 0.06 -12.83 -5.19
CA GLY A 38 -0.93 -13.90 -5.09
C GLY A 38 -2.05 -13.51 -4.13
N GLU A 39 -2.19 -14.24 -3.05
CA GLU A 39 -3.24 -13.97 -2.08
C GLU A 39 -2.71 -13.30 -0.81
N ALA A 40 -1.47 -12.91 -0.78
CA ALA A 40 -0.86 -12.36 0.42
C ALA A 40 -1.08 -10.87 0.58
N TRP A 41 -2.20 -10.36 0.08
CA TRP A 41 -2.50 -8.93 0.19
C TRP A 41 -4.00 -8.75 0.41
N GLY A 42 -4.36 -7.57 0.89
CA GLY A 42 -5.76 -7.23 1.10
C GLY A 42 -6.06 -5.83 0.63
N ASP A 43 -7.34 -5.51 0.61
CA ASP A 43 -7.84 -4.23 0.15
C ASP A 43 -8.62 -3.58 1.27
N LEU A 44 -8.31 -2.31 1.57
CA LEU A 44 -8.91 -1.61 2.68
C LEU A 44 -9.33 -0.20 2.26
N GLY A 45 -10.42 0.30 2.87
CA GLY A 45 -10.70 1.72 2.80
C GLY A 45 -9.83 2.47 3.78
N PHE A 46 -9.92 3.80 3.76
CA PHE A 46 -9.04 4.60 4.59
C PHE A 46 -9.26 4.35 6.08
N GLU A 47 -10.51 4.26 6.50
CA GLU A 47 -10.79 4.05 7.92
C GLU A 47 -10.36 2.66 8.38
N ASP A 48 -10.63 1.67 7.55
CA ASP A 48 -10.21 0.31 7.88
C ASP A 48 -8.71 0.19 7.93
N ALA A 49 -8.02 0.93 7.07
CA ALA A 49 -6.57 0.91 7.07
C ALA A 49 -6.00 1.45 8.38
N LEU A 50 -6.60 2.53 8.90
CA LEU A 50 -6.15 3.07 10.18
C LEU A 50 -6.34 2.08 11.31
N VAL A 51 -7.47 1.38 11.32
CA VAL A 51 -7.73 0.37 12.33
C VAL A 51 -6.72 -0.77 12.20
N PHE A 52 -6.52 -1.25 10.99
CA PHE A 52 -5.62 -2.38 10.76
C PHE A 52 -4.18 -2.03 11.16
N LEU A 53 -3.74 -0.84 10.78
CA LEU A 53 -2.36 -0.43 11.10
C LEU A 53 -2.16 -0.23 12.58
N SER A 54 -3.24 -0.05 13.34
CA SER A 54 -3.13 0.08 14.79
C SER A 54 -3.08 -1.27 15.49
N GLN A 55 -3.30 -2.36 14.79
CA GLN A 55 -3.32 -3.70 15.37
C GLN A 55 -1.96 -4.35 15.25
N SER A 56 -1.71 -5.31 16.13
CA SER A 56 -0.44 -6.03 16.10
C SER A 56 -0.29 -6.86 14.83
N ASP A 57 -1.40 -7.25 14.22
CA ASP A 57 -1.33 -8.03 12.97
C ASP A 57 -0.64 -7.27 11.85
N SER A 58 -0.60 -5.94 11.95
CA SER A 58 0.06 -5.15 10.91
C SER A 58 1.58 -5.30 10.95
N ALA A 59 2.12 -5.96 11.95
CA ALA A 59 3.57 -6.14 12.04
C ALA A 59 4.13 -6.94 10.86
N ALA A 60 3.30 -7.74 10.19
CA ALA A 60 3.74 -8.48 9.02
C ALA A 60 3.72 -7.66 7.74
N LEU A 61 3.14 -6.47 7.75
CA LEU A 61 3.04 -5.66 6.54
C LEU A 61 4.40 -5.16 6.10
N GLU A 62 4.67 -5.32 4.81
CA GLU A 62 5.87 -4.76 4.21
C GLU A 62 5.58 -3.39 3.61
N PHE A 63 4.41 -3.24 3.00
CA PHE A 63 4.06 -1.95 2.41
C PHE A 63 2.55 -1.82 2.27
N VAL A 64 2.11 -0.58 2.09
CA VAL A 64 0.74 -0.29 1.67
C VAL A 64 0.81 0.50 0.36
N ALA A 65 -0.08 0.18 -0.56
CA ALA A 65 -0.20 0.90 -1.81
C ALA A 65 -1.44 1.78 -1.70
N ILE A 66 -1.24 3.08 -1.53
CA ILE A 66 -2.33 4.02 -1.34
C ILE A 66 -2.69 4.61 -2.70
N ALA A 67 -3.89 4.32 -3.18
CA ALA A 67 -4.33 4.77 -4.49
C ALA A 67 -5.21 6.01 -4.32
N VAL A 68 -4.83 7.08 -4.99
CA VAL A 68 -5.53 8.36 -4.91
C VAL A 68 -5.82 8.86 -6.31
N ASP A 69 -6.92 9.61 -6.44
CA ASP A 69 -7.27 10.21 -7.71
C ASP A 69 -7.64 11.68 -7.49
N ALA A 70 -8.09 12.33 -8.56
CA ALA A 70 -8.37 13.76 -8.50
C ALA A 70 -9.44 14.10 -7.46
N ASP A 71 -10.37 13.19 -7.22
CA ASP A 71 -11.41 13.44 -6.24
C ASP A 71 -10.87 13.47 -4.82
N ASP A 72 -9.75 12.82 -4.58
CA ASP A 72 -9.15 12.83 -3.24
C ASP A 72 -8.44 14.13 -2.93
N GLU A 73 -8.12 14.94 -3.94
CA GLU A 73 -7.38 16.18 -3.69
C GLU A 73 -8.17 17.18 -2.86
N GLY A 74 -9.49 17.07 -2.87
CA GLY A 74 -10.32 17.98 -2.08
C GLY A 74 -10.16 17.79 -0.58
N ASP A 75 -9.71 16.61 -0.16
CA ASP A 75 -9.51 16.34 1.26
C ASP A 75 -8.45 15.25 1.40
N LEU A 76 -7.22 15.68 1.57
CA LEU A 76 -6.11 14.76 1.71
C LEU A 76 -5.89 14.29 3.14
N SER A 77 -6.75 14.72 4.07
CA SER A 77 -6.51 14.36 5.48
C SER A 77 -6.53 12.86 5.71
N ARG A 78 -7.45 12.14 5.06
CA ARG A 78 -7.50 10.68 5.24
C ARG A 78 -6.25 10.01 4.69
N VAL A 79 -5.82 10.45 3.52
CA VAL A 79 -4.60 9.90 2.93
C VAL A 79 -3.43 10.19 3.85
N SER A 80 -3.35 11.42 4.33
CA SER A 80 -2.26 11.83 5.22
C SER A 80 -2.23 10.99 6.49
N ASP A 81 -3.39 10.74 7.07
CA ASP A 81 -3.46 9.96 8.30
C ASP A 81 -2.95 8.54 8.08
N VAL A 82 -3.29 7.93 6.94
CA VAL A 82 -2.82 6.58 6.66
C VAL A 82 -1.31 6.57 6.47
N ILE A 83 -0.78 7.55 5.73
CA ILE A 83 0.67 7.63 5.54
C ILE A 83 1.38 7.75 6.87
N ARG A 84 0.91 8.66 7.73
CA ARG A 84 1.55 8.85 9.03
C ARG A 84 1.51 7.60 9.88
N LYS A 85 0.34 6.93 9.90
CA LYS A 85 0.22 5.72 10.70
C LYS A 85 1.14 4.62 10.17
N ALA A 86 1.23 4.48 8.86
CA ALA A 86 2.10 3.48 8.27
C ALA A 86 3.56 3.76 8.65
N LYS A 87 3.96 5.03 8.60
CA LYS A 87 5.34 5.35 8.94
C LYS A 87 5.62 5.15 10.43
N GLU A 88 4.63 5.37 11.28
CA GLU A 88 4.79 5.06 12.71
C GLU A 88 5.06 3.59 12.94
N LYS A 89 4.53 2.74 12.07
CA LYS A 89 4.65 1.30 12.19
C LYS A 89 5.78 0.73 11.34
N ASP A 90 6.58 1.59 10.72
CA ASP A 90 7.67 1.17 9.84
C ASP A 90 7.18 0.41 8.62
N VAL A 91 5.99 0.73 8.14
CA VAL A 91 5.42 0.14 6.94
C VAL A 91 5.73 1.08 5.78
N LYS A 92 6.24 0.52 4.69
CA LYS A 92 6.56 1.33 3.51
C LYS A 92 5.29 1.79 2.82
N VAL A 93 5.35 2.90 2.13
CA VAL A 93 4.20 3.48 1.46
C VAL A 93 4.52 3.70 -0.02
N ILE A 94 3.70 3.12 -0.89
CA ILE A 94 3.76 3.37 -2.32
C ILE A 94 2.51 4.15 -2.68
N LEU A 95 2.67 5.32 -3.29
CA LEU A 95 1.53 6.09 -3.76
C LEU A 95 1.21 5.71 -5.20
N VAL A 96 -0.06 5.44 -5.47
CA VAL A 96 -0.53 5.18 -6.83
C VAL A 96 -1.46 6.35 -7.16
N ALA A 97 -1.05 7.22 -8.05
CA ALA A 97 -1.75 8.48 -8.26
C ALA A 97 -2.35 8.57 -9.66
N ASN A 98 -3.65 8.83 -9.73
CA ASN A 98 -4.39 8.98 -10.98
C ASN A 98 -4.85 10.43 -11.09
N GLU A 99 -4.20 11.20 -11.94
CA GLU A 99 -4.58 12.59 -12.20
C GLU A 99 -4.52 13.47 -10.96
N VAL A 100 -3.57 13.17 -10.10
CA VAL A 100 -3.33 13.99 -8.91
C VAL A 100 -2.37 15.10 -9.28
N SER A 101 -2.64 16.33 -8.79
CA SER A 101 -1.79 17.46 -9.12
C SER A 101 -0.39 17.29 -8.54
N PRO A 102 0.61 17.89 -9.17
CA PRO A 102 1.97 17.82 -8.61
C PRO A 102 2.07 18.38 -7.20
N MET A 103 1.29 19.41 -6.88
CA MET A 103 1.34 19.97 -5.52
C MET A 103 0.80 18.98 -4.49
N ALA A 104 -0.32 18.35 -4.79
CA ALA A 104 -0.87 17.35 -3.87
C ALA A 104 0.09 16.17 -3.71
N LEU A 105 0.65 15.71 -4.81
CA LEU A 105 1.59 14.60 -4.76
C LEU A 105 2.81 14.98 -3.93
N HIS A 106 3.32 16.19 -4.10
CA HIS A 106 4.45 16.66 -3.32
C HIS A 106 4.15 16.63 -1.83
N GLN A 107 2.96 17.08 -1.45
CA GLN A 107 2.57 17.07 -0.04
C GLN A 107 2.56 15.66 0.52
N LEU A 108 2.02 14.73 -0.24
CA LEU A 108 1.93 13.34 0.23
C LEU A 108 3.31 12.70 0.33
N MET A 109 4.19 12.99 -0.63
CA MET A 109 5.55 12.46 -0.57
C MET A 109 6.30 13.00 0.64
N ARG A 110 6.06 14.25 1.00
CA ARG A 110 6.74 14.85 2.15
C ARG A 110 6.31 14.23 3.47
N LEU A 111 5.16 13.59 3.51
CA LEU A 111 4.71 12.92 4.72
C LEU A 111 5.45 11.61 4.96
N GLY A 112 6.18 11.14 3.99
CA GLY A 112 6.99 9.95 4.18
C GLY A 112 6.74 8.82 3.20
N ALA A 113 5.95 9.06 2.15
CA ALA A 113 5.76 8.04 1.14
C ALA A 113 7.11 7.65 0.56
N ASP A 114 7.29 6.35 0.36
CA ASP A 114 8.60 5.83 -0.04
C ASP A 114 8.75 5.75 -1.55
N ASP A 115 7.64 5.66 -2.28
CA ASP A 115 7.72 5.60 -3.73
C ASP A 115 6.39 6.07 -4.31
N PHE A 116 6.38 6.28 -5.60
CA PHE A 116 5.21 6.75 -6.32
C PHE A 116 5.17 6.10 -7.69
N VAL A 117 3.97 5.68 -8.12
CA VAL A 117 3.76 5.22 -9.49
C VAL A 117 2.51 5.90 -10.04
N PRO A 118 2.51 6.22 -11.31
CA PRO A 118 1.34 6.84 -11.93
C PRO A 118 0.26 5.79 -12.22
N TYR A 119 -0.97 6.24 -12.30
CA TYR A 119 -2.06 5.38 -12.71
C TYR A 119 -2.70 5.99 -13.95
N PRO A 120 -2.99 5.24 -15.00
CA PRO A 120 -2.89 3.77 -15.10
C PRO A 120 -1.44 3.28 -14.99
N LEU A 121 -1.28 2.15 -14.32
CA LEU A 121 0.05 1.63 -14.06
C LEU A 121 0.75 1.21 -15.36
N PRO A 122 1.93 1.75 -15.63
CA PRO A 122 2.72 1.21 -16.74
C PRO A 122 3.11 -0.23 -16.44
N GLU A 123 3.38 -0.99 -17.49
CA GLU A 123 3.76 -2.38 -17.31
C GLU A 123 5.01 -2.47 -16.44
N GLY A 124 4.95 -3.31 -15.41
CA GLY A 124 6.07 -3.52 -14.52
C GLY A 124 6.28 -2.44 -13.47
N ALA A 125 5.48 -1.36 -13.49
CA ALA A 125 5.71 -0.25 -12.56
C ALA A 125 5.50 -0.67 -11.12
N LEU A 126 4.45 -1.43 -10.83
CA LEU A 126 4.20 -1.87 -9.48
C LEU A 126 5.28 -2.84 -9.02
N HIS A 127 5.67 -3.77 -9.88
CA HIS A 127 6.74 -4.70 -9.55
C HIS A 127 8.01 -3.95 -9.18
N ASP A 128 8.38 -2.96 -9.97
CA ASP A 128 9.59 -2.19 -9.70
C ASP A 128 9.49 -1.45 -8.37
N ALA A 129 8.32 -0.87 -8.08
CA ALA A 129 8.13 -0.16 -6.82
C ALA A 129 8.22 -1.10 -5.63
N VAL A 130 7.61 -2.29 -5.75
CA VAL A 130 7.67 -3.28 -4.68
C VAL A 130 9.12 -3.70 -4.44
N GLU A 131 9.87 -3.92 -5.51
CA GLU A 131 11.27 -4.28 -5.37
C GLU A 131 12.06 -3.19 -4.65
N ARG A 132 11.78 -1.92 -4.98
CA ARG A 132 12.50 -0.82 -4.35
C ARG A 132 12.20 -0.73 -2.85
N VAL A 133 10.94 -0.88 -2.45
CA VAL A 133 10.62 -0.76 -1.03
C VAL A 133 11.03 -1.99 -0.24
N ARG A 134 11.18 -3.15 -0.89
CA ARG A 134 11.62 -4.36 -0.22
C ARG A 134 13.12 -4.41 -0.02
N ARG A 135 13.88 -3.63 -0.79
CA ARG A 135 15.31 -3.64 -0.64
C ARG A 135 15.71 -3.09 0.71
N PRO A 136 16.65 -3.74 1.38
CA PRO A 136 17.21 -3.10 2.57
C PRO A 136 17.86 -1.80 2.19
N GLU A 137 17.82 -0.85 3.11
CA GLU A 137 18.46 0.42 2.86
C GLU A 137 19.92 0.19 2.57
N PRO A 138 20.45 0.88 1.57
CA PRO A 138 21.87 0.72 1.33
C PRO A 138 22.59 1.37 2.44
N GLU A 139 22.47 1.50 3.24
CA GLU A 139 23.06 1.96 4.24
C GLU A 139 24.10 2.52 4.07
N ALA A 140 23.85 2.81 3.90
CA ALA A 140 24.54 3.15 3.77
C ALA A 140 25.36 3.20 3.50
N ALA A 141 25.18 3.06 3.25
CA ALA A 141 25.82 2.95 3.03
C ALA A 141 26.64 3.47 3.36
N GLY A 142 26.63 3.32 3.72
CA GLY A 142 27.22 3.59 4.02
C GLY A 142 28.08 3.84 3.86
N GLU A 143 28.01 3.71 3.93
CA GLU A 143 28.60 3.99 3.90
C GLU A 143 29.11 4.34 3.75
#